data_fd05b2978fd4951604fa6613a7c3cb2b
#
_entry.id   fd05b2978fd4951604fa6613a7c3cb2b
#
_cell.length_a   1.000
_cell.length_b   1.000
_cell.length_c   1.000
_cell.angle_alpha   90.00
_cell.angle_beta   90.00
_cell.angle_gamma   90.00
#
_symmetry.space_group_name_H-M   'P 1'
#
loop_
_entity.id
_entity.type
_entity.pdbx_description
1 polymer ?
#
loop_
_entity_poly.entity_id
_entity_poly.type
_entity_poly.pdbx_seq_one_letter_code
_entity_poly.pdbx_strand_id
1 'polypeptide(L)'
;MITLHILVSILLATPTIVLAENPFDGFLQELRKEAINQGIRPTTLDSVLKGLVVNPKVLALYRRQPEKKQDLSSYLKQRVSTTRITLGQKLLAEHQPLLEQVASEFGVQSRFIVALWGSESSYGRNMGDFSVVRSLATLAHGSKRKDYFRRELLVALHILDQGHIHPSKMLGSWAGAMGQCQFMPWSYDRRAIDFDQDGRRDIWFTQADVFASIANYLAAVGWKNDQTWGREVTLPPNFNSEFTNKKMALQEWQNYGVRRLNGTALPTRKIEAKLIRPTNANGRSFLVYDNYDVLLKWNRSHHFAIAIGTLADRLRPSSVLLLKNQ
;
A
#
# COMPACT_ATOMS: atom_id res chain seq x y z
N MET A 1 60.13 1.51 -74.68
CA MET A 1 58.81 1.84 -74.32
C MET A 1 58.52 1.13 -72.97
N ILE A 2 58.55 1.81 -71.87
CA ILE A 2 58.31 1.22 -70.53
C ILE A 2 56.89 1.65 -70.15
N THR A 3 55.99 0.63 -70.00
CA THR A 3 54.60 0.82 -69.64
C THR A 3 54.48 0.81 -68.12
N LEU A 4 54.10 1.96 -67.50
CA LEU A 4 53.92 2.15 -66.08
C LEU A 4 52.49 1.72 -65.71
N HIS A 5 52.36 0.66 -64.92
CA HIS A 5 51.05 0.24 -64.37
C HIS A 5 50.83 0.95 -63.03
N ILE A 6 49.83 1.81 -62.97
CA ILE A 6 49.38 2.46 -61.74
C ILE A 6 48.36 1.51 -61.10
N LEU A 7 48.70 0.98 -59.92
CA LEU A 7 47.76 0.21 -59.06
C LEU A 7 46.95 1.23 -58.23
N VAL A 8 45.67 1.36 -58.50
CA VAL A 8 44.73 2.14 -57.69
C VAL A 8 44.18 1.20 -56.61
N SER A 9 44.63 1.39 -55.37
CA SER A 9 44.07 0.70 -54.21
C SER A 9 42.78 1.41 -53.76
N ILE A 10 41.64 0.77 -53.99
CA ILE A 10 40.32 1.22 -53.48
C ILE A 10 40.21 0.80 -52.01
N LEU A 11 40.32 1.74 -51.08
CA LEU A 11 40.01 1.55 -49.66
C LEU A 11 38.48 1.47 -49.51
N LEU A 12 37.95 0.26 -49.32
CA LEU A 12 36.55 0.02 -48.95
C LEU A 12 36.38 0.43 -47.47
N ALA A 13 35.86 1.62 -47.19
CA ALA A 13 35.41 2.01 -45.87
C ALA A 13 34.15 1.20 -45.51
N THR A 14 34.28 0.22 -44.62
CA THR A 14 33.13 -0.48 -44.03
C THR A 14 32.38 0.51 -43.14
N PRO A 15 31.07 0.70 -43.35
CA PRO A 15 30.29 1.54 -42.47
C PRO A 15 30.24 0.89 -41.07
N THR A 16 30.79 1.56 -40.07
CA THR A 16 30.62 1.18 -38.67
C THR A 16 29.15 1.51 -38.29
N ILE A 17 28.31 0.48 -38.22
CA ILE A 17 26.95 0.62 -37.69
C ILE A 17 27.10 0.95 -36.21
N VAL A 18 27.03 2.23 -35.85
CA VAL A 18 26.82 2.64 -34.46
C VAL A 18 25.38 2.28 -34.13
N LEU A 19 25.20 1.14 -33.46
CA LEU A 19 23.92 0.80 -32.86
C LEU A 19 23.58 1.92 -31.89
N ALA A 20 22.50 2.64 -32.15
CA ALA A 20 21.99 3.64 -31.23
C ALA A 20 21.79 2.98 -29.86
N GLU A 21 22.47 3.49 -28.83
CA GLU A 21 22.29 3.00 -27.46
C GLU A 21 20.80 3.08 -27.11
N ASN A 22 20.28 1.97 -26.57
CA ASN A 22 18.90 1.92 -26.10
C ASN A 22 18.74 2.98 -24.99
N PRO A 23 17.80 3.94 -25.08
CA PRO A 23 17.64 4.99 -24.08
C PRO A 23 17.43 4.45 -22.65
N PHE A 24 16.92 3.22 -22.53
CA PHE A 24 16.76 2.58 -21.23
C PHE A 24 18.11 2.13 -20.64
N ASP A 25 19.05 1.71 -21.47
CA ASP A 25 20.40 1.31 -21.02
C ASP A 25 21.17 2.53 -20.47
N GLY A 26 21.07 3.66 -21.14
CA GLY A 26 21.62 4.95 -20.65
C GLY A 26 21.00 5.35 -19.30
N PHE A 27 19.66 5.20 -19.15
CA PHE A 27 18.98 5.43 -17.88
C PHE A 27 19.50 4.48 -16.76
N LEU A 28 19.73 3.19 -17.05
CA LEU A 28 20.26 2.23 -16.07
C LEU A 28 21.70 2.55 -15.67
N GLN A 29 22.53 3.05 -16.58
CA GLN A 29 23.90 3.46 -16.29
C GLN A 29 23.92 4.69 -15.34
N GLU A 30 23.07 5.68 -15.60
CA GLU A 30 22.91 6.85 -14.71
C GLU A 30 22.40 6.45 -13.34
N LEU A 31 21.36 5.61 -13.28
CA LEU A 31 20.81 5.06 -12.04
C LEU A 31 21.88 4.32 -11.24
N ARG A 32 22.70 3.49 -11.92
CA ARG A 32 23.80 2.75 -11.28
C ARG A 32 24.82 3.68 -10.64
N LYS A 33 25.24 4.74 -11.33
CA LYS A 33 26.17 5.75 -10.79
C LYS A 33 25.58 6.41 -9.53
N GLU A 34 24.31 6.83 -9.60
CA GLU A 34 23.60 7.43 -8.46
C GLU A 34 23.51 6.48 -7.27
N ALA A 35 23.15 5.20 -7.51
CA ALA A 35 23.04 4.19 -6.48
C ALA A 35 24.37 3.90 -5.78
N ILE A 36 25.48 3.84 -6.53
CA ILE A 36 26.84 3.71 -5.97
C ILE A 36 27.19 4.90 -5.10
N ASN A 37 26.89 6.13 -5.56
CA ASN A 37 27.13 7.35 -4.78
C ASN A 37 26.31 7.41 -3.48
N GLN A 38 25.17 6.67 -3.41
CA GLN A 38 24.36 6.49 -2.21
C GLN A 38 24.81 5.30 -1.35
N GLY A 39 25.93 4.64 -1.68
CA GLY A 39 26.53 3.58 -0.90
C GLY A 39 26.04 2.16 -1.21
N ILE A 40 25.24 1.97 -2.26
CA ILE A 40 24.77 0.62 -2.66
C ILE A 40 25.91 -0.11 -3.37
N ARG A 41 26.17 -1.35 -2.94
CA ARG A 41 27.29 -2.16 -3.46
C ARG A 41 27.12 -2.47 -4.95
N PRO A 42 28.21 -2.37 -5.73
CA PRO A 42 28.18 -2.73 -7.15
C PRO A 42 27.66 -4.16 -7.43
N THR A 43 28.02 -5.11 -6.56
CA THR A 43 27.59 -6.52 -6.67
C THR A 43 26.05 -6.67 -6.59
N THR A 44 25.40 -5.90 -5.71
CA THR A 44 23.94 -5.85 -5.60
C THR A 44 23.33 -5.31 -6.89
N LEU A 45 23.88 -4.20 -7.40
CA LEU A 45 23.39 -3.58 -8.64
C LEU A 45 23.57 -4.51 -9.85
N ASP A 46 24.71 -5.19 -9.95
CA ASP A 46 24.98 -6.14 -11.03
C ASP A 46 24.01 -7.33 -11.01
N SER A 47 23.59 -7.77 -9.81
CA SER A 47 22.63 -8.88 -9.67
C SER A 47 21.22 -8.55 -10.15
N VAL A 48 20.81 -7.25 -10.17
CA VAL A 48 19.44 -6.84 -10.45
C VAL A 48 19.27 -5.95 -11.67
N LEU A 49 20.31 -5.22 -12.08
CA LEU A 49 20.24 -4.30 -13.23
C LEU A 49 20.79 -4.91 -14.52
N LYS A 50 21.68 -5.93 -14.43
CA LYS A 50 22.26 -6.58 -15.62
C LYS A 50 21.19 -7.26 -16.45
N GLY A 51 21.07 -6.86 -17.72
CA GLY A 51 20.06 -7.40 -18.62
C GLY A 51 18.63 -7.01 -18.32
N LEU A 52 18.42 -6.02 -17.45
CA LEU A 52 17.08 -5.51 -17.16
C LEU A 52 16.52 -4.82 -18.41
N VAL A 53 15.28 -5.14 -18.75
CA VAL A 53 14.55 -4.54 -19.89
C VAL A 53 13.22 -3.98 -19.44
N VAL A 54 12.74 -2.97 -20.15
CA VAL A 54 11.41 -2.37 -19.93
C VAL A 54 10.34 -3.47 -19.91
N ASN A 55 9.36 -3.34 -19.05
CA ASN A 55 8.19 -4.21 -19.01
C ASN A 55 6.99 -3.49 -19.68
N PRO A 56 6.62 -3.85 -20.93
CA PRO A 56 5.51 -3.19 -21.65
C PRO A 56 4.18 -3.33 -20.93
N LYS A 57 3.95 -4.45 -20.22
CA LYS A 57 2.73 -4.69 -19.43
C LYS A 57 2.57 -3.64 -18.30
N VAL A 58 3.68 -3.28 -17.65
CA VAL A 58 3.69 -2.23 -16.61
C VAL A 58 3.26 -0.88 -17.18
N LEU A 59 3.81 -0.48 -18.33
CA LEU A 59 3.41 0.77 -18.99
C LEU A 59 1.96 0.75 -19.46
N ALA A 60 1.48 -0.39 -19.97
CA ALA A 60 0.09 -0.54 -20.37
C ALA A 60 -0.87 -0.41 -19.16
N LEU A 61 -0.54 -1.01 -18.02
CA LEU A 61 -1.31 -0.89 -16.79
C LEU A 61 -1.28 0.54 -16.23
N TYR A 62 -0.13 1.20 -16.27
CA TYR A 62 -0.01 2.60 -15.87
C TYR A 62 -0.91 3.53 -16.68
N ARG A 63 -0.99 3.33 -18.01
CA ARG A 63 -1.84 4.14 -18.92
C ARG A 63 -3.33 3.83 -18.79
N ARG A 64 -3.66 2.59 -18.38
CA ARG A 64 -5.04 2.11 -18.23
C ARG A 64 -5.66 2.40 -16.86
N GLN A 65 -4.99 3.15 -15.97
CA GLN A 65 -5.57 3.47 -14.66
C GLN A 65 -6.96 4.08 -14.88
N PRO A 66 -8.06 3.34 -14.59
CA PRO A 66 -9.38 3.85 -14.86
C PRO A 66 -9.73 4.90 -13.83
N GLU A 67 -10.11 6.08 -14.28
CA GLU A 67 -10.75 7.10 -13.44
C GLU A 67 -12.19 6.69 -13.01
N LYS A 68 -12.59 5.43 -13.23
CA LYS A 68 -13.92 4.96 -12.86
C LYS A 68 -14.08 5.03 -11.35
N LYS A 69 -14.74 6.08 -10.92
CA LYS A 69 -15.22 6.26 -9.55
C LYS A 69 -16.31 5.23 -9.27
N GLN A 70 -15.92 4.06 -8.77
CA GLN A 70 -16.89 3.06 -8.30
C GLN A 70 -17.69 3.66 -7.14
N ASP A 71 -19.02 3.40 -7.09
CA ASP A 71 -19.83 3.80 -5.95
C ASP A 71 -19.41 3.03 -4.67
N LEU A 72 -19.66 3.65 -3.52
CA LEU A 72 -19.22 3.09 -2.23
C LEU A 72 -19.85 1.72 -1.93
N SER A 73 -21.12 1.51 -2.30
CA SER A 73 -21.82 0.26 -1.99
C SER A 73 -21.23 -0.91 -2.75
N SER A 74 -20.97 -0.73 -4.06
CA SER A 74 -20.27 -1.72 -4.90
C SER A 74 -18.85 -1.97 -4.42
N TYR A 75 -18.13 -0.92 -4.01
CA TYR A 75 -16.80 -1.04 -3.45
C TYR A 75 -16.80 -1.88 -2.14
N LEU A 76 -17.72 -1.59 -1.23
CA LEU A 76 -17.86 -2.33 0.03
C LEU A 76 -18.26 -3.79 -0.21
N LYS A 77 -19.21 -4.05 -1.12
CA LYS A 77 -19.62 -5.42 -1.46
C LYS A 77 -18.41 -6.26 -1.91
N GLN A 78 -17.50 -5.67 -2.68
CA GLN A 78 -16.28 -6.35 -3.14
C GLN A 78 -15.22 -6.50 -2.03
N ARG A 79 -15.01 -5.43 -1.24
CA ARG A 79 -13.90 -5.38 -0.26
C ARG A 79 -14.26 -5.96 1.10
N VAL A 80 -15.56 -6.02 1.45
CA VAL A 80 -16.09 -6.51 2.74
C VAL A 80 -17.01 -7.71 2.49
N SER A 81 -16.57 -8.65 1.65
CA SER A 81 -17.34 -9.86 1.31
C SER A 81 -17.39 -10.83 2.49
N THR A 82 -18.44 -11.66 2.55
CA THR A 82 -18.59 -12.72 3.57
C THR A 82 -17.36 -13.63 3.61
N THR A 83 -16.85 -14.04 2.45
CA THR A 83 -15.63 -14.87 2.37
C THR A 83 -14.44 -14.19 3.05
N ARG A 84 -14.23 -12.88 2.80
CA ARG A 84 -13.14 -12.13 3.44
C ARG A 84 -13.34 -11.99 4.93
N ILE A 85 -14.56 -11.74 5.38
CA ILE A 85 -14.89 -11.64 6.82
C ILE A 85 -14.62 -12.98 7.51
N THR A 86 -15.18 -14.08 7.01
CA THR A 86 -15.02 -15.41 7.62
C THR A 86 -13.55 -15.84 7.69
N LEU A 87 -12.81 -15.62 6.60
CA LEU A 87 -11.38 -15.92 6.60
C LEU A 87 -10.62 -15.04 7.58
N GLY A 88 -10.93 -13.74 7.61
CA GLY A 88 -10.28 -12.80 8.53
C GLY A 88 -10.56 -13.12 10.01
N GLN A 89 -11.77 -13.53 10.35
CA GLN A 89 -12.13 -13.99 11.71
C GLN A 89 -11.33 -15.24 12.10
N LYS A 90 -11.21 -16.21 11.17
CA LYS A 90 -10.39 -17.41 11.39
C LYS A 90 -8.94 -17.05 11.65
N LEU A 91 -8.34 -16.23 10.77
CA LEU A 91 -6.92 -15.82 10.87
C LEU A 91 -6.66 -14.93 12.09
N LEU A 92 -7.63 -14.09 12.48
CA LEU A 92 -7.51 -13.29 13.71
C LEU A 92 -7.44 -14.20 14.95
N ALA A 93 -8.22 -15.29 14.99
CA ALA A 93 -8.14 -16.27 16.06
C ALA A 93 -6.86 -17.12 15.99
N GLU A 94 -6.46 -17.55 14.79
CA GLU A 94 -5.26 -18.37 14.57
C GLU A 94 -3.97 -17.65 14.99
N HIS A 95 -3.88 -16.35 14.72
CA HIS A 95 -2.70 -15.52 15.05
C HIS A 95 -2.91 -14.70 16.34
N GLN A 96 -3.91 -15.00 17.16
CA GLN A 96 -4.26 -14.18 18.33
C GLN A 96 -3.08 -13.88 19.24
N PRO A 97 -2.22 -14.83 19.68
CA PRO A 97 -1.11 -14.52 20.59
C PRO A 97 -0.11 -13.50 19.99
N LEU A 98 0.25 -13.66 18.73
CA LEU A 98 1.16 -12.74 18.05
C LEU A 98 0.51 -11.36 17.85
N LEU A 99 -0.76 -11.33 17.44
CA LEU A 99 -1.50 -10.08 17.24
C LEU A 99 -1.70 -9.29 18.54
N GLU A 100 -1.85 -9.98 19.68
CA GLU A 100 -1.93 -9.35 21.00
C GLU A 100 -0.60 -8.74 21.42
N GLN A 101 0.53 -9.41 21.17
CA GLN A 101 1.86 -8.84 21.39
C GLN A 101 2.07 -7.58 20.56
N VAL A 102 1.82 -7.65 19.26
CA VAL A 102 1.92 -6.49 18.35
C VAL A 102 0.96 -5.37 18.75
N ALA A 103 -0.29 -5.70 19.12
CA ALA A 103 -1.28 -4.71 19.55
C ALA A 103 -0.85 -4.01 20.85
N SER A 104 -0.24 -4.74 21.77
CA SER A 104 0.29 -4.18 23.03
C SER A 104 1.45 -3.23 22.78
N GLU A 105 2.38 -3.60 21.89
CA GLU A 105 3.57 -2.80 21.60
C GLU A 105 3.25 -1.52 20.84
N PHE A 106 2.44 -1.61 19.79
CA PHE A 106 2.16 -0.47 18.90
C PHE A 106 0.86 0.28 19.23
N GLY A 107 0.07 -0.21 20.16
CA GLY A 107 -1.23 0.41 20.52
C GLY A 107 -2.27 0.33 19.40
N VAL A 108 -2.20 -0.65 18.49
CA VAL A 108 -3.12 -0.82 17.38
C VAL A 108 -3.96 -2.08 17.57
N GLN A 109 -5.28 -1.93 17.56
CA GLN A 109 -6.16 -3.08 17.76
C GLN A 109 -6.00 -4.12 16.64
N SER A 110 -5.81 -5.40 16.99
CA SER A 110 -5.56 -6.54 16.09
C SER A 110 -6.47 -6.60 14.87
N ARG A 111 -7.76 -6.27 15.06
CA ARG A 111 -8.76 -6.26 13.98
C ARG A 111 -8.44 -5.28 12.84
N PHE A 112 -7.76 -4.15 13.11
CA PHE A 112 -7.34 -3.22 12.06
C PHE A 112 -6.11 -3.71 11.32
N ILE A 113 -5.19 -4.36 12.02
CA ILE A 113 -4.01 -5.01 11.41
C ILE A 113 -4.50 -6.08 10.42
N VAL A 114 -5.40 -6.96 10.86
CA VAL A 114 -5.96 -8.03 10.03
C VAL A 114 -6.83 -7.48 8.89
N ALA A 115 -7.58 -6.39 9.12
CA ALA A 115 -8.38 -5.77 8.06
C ALA A 115 -7.52 -5.16 6.94
N LEU A 116 -6.41 -4.50 7.28
CA LEU A 116 -5.44 -3.99 6.30
C LEU A 116 -4.77 -5.14 5.55
N TRP A 117 -4.25 -6.14 6.26
CA TRP A 117 -3.65 -7.33 5.65
C TRP A 117 -4.61 -8.02 4.67
N GLY A 118 -5.88 -8.19 5.06
CA GLY A 118 -6.91 -8.76 4.20
C GLY A 118 -7.25 -7.89 2.99
N SER A 119 -7.23 -6.57 3.13
CA SER A 119 -7.54 -5.65 2.04
C SER A 119 -6.39 -5.51 1.05
N GLU A 120 -5.14 -5.47 1.52
CA GLU A 120 -3.96 -5.24 0.70
C GLU A 120 -3.56 -6.47 -0.11
N SER A 121 -3.48 -7.62 0.54
CA SER A 121 -2.94 -8.84 -0.09
C SER A 121 -3.86 -10.05 -0.02
N SER A 122 -5.15 -9.87 0.35
CA SER A 122 -6.06 -11.00 0.60
C SER A 122 -5.46 -12.00 1.61
N TYR A 123 -4.92 -11.46 2.71
CA TYR A 123 -4.25 -12.23 3.76
C TYR A 123 -3.00 -12.96 3.23
N GLY A 124 -2.14 -12.26 2.52
CA GLY A 124 -0.89 -12.77 1.97
C GLY A 124 -1.02 -13.62 0.69
N ARG A 125 -2.27 -13.90 0.24
CA ARG A 125 -2.51 -14.78 -0.93
C ARG A 125 -2.26 -14.10 -2.27
N ASN A 126 -2.24 -12.77 -2.30
CA ASN A 126 -2.07 -11.97 -3.51
C ASN A 126 -1.22 -10.73 -3.22
N MET A 127 0.07 -10.89 -3.34
CA MET A 127 1.06 -9.81 -3.18
C MET A 127 1.46 -9.17 -4.51
N GLY A 128 1.03 -9.74 -5.64
CA GLY A 128 1.51 -9.43 -6.98
C GLY A 128 2.69 -10.30 -7.39
N ASP A 129 2.88 -10.41 -8.71
CA ASP A 129 3.86 -11.29 -9.37
C ASP A 129 4.90 -10.52 -10.20
N PHE A 130 4.89 -9.19 -10.10
CA PHE A 130 5.84 -8.35 -10.81
C PHE A 130 7.14 -8.20 -10.01
N SER A 131 8.30 -8.29 -10.71
CA SER A 131 9.55 -7.81 -10.12
C SER A 131 9.44 -6.33 -9.78
N VAL A 132 9.60 -5.99 -8.51
CA VAL A 132 9.51 -4.60 -8.02
C VAL A 132 10.56 -3.72 -8.69
N VAL A 133 11.82 -4.19 -8.77
CA VAL A 133 12.91 -3.44 -9.42
C VAL A 133 12.58 -3.17 -10.88
N ARG A 134 12.15 -4.21 -11.64
CA ARG A 134 11.81 -4.04 -13.06
C ARG A 134 10.62 -3.11 -13.27
N SER A 135 9.61 -3.20 -12.41
CA SER A 135 8.43 -2.34 -12.47
C SER A 135 8.79 -0.88 -12.23
N LEU A 136 9.54 -0.62 -11.15
CA LEU A 136 9.96 0.73 -10.80
C LEU A 136 10.93 1.33 -11.82
N ALA A 137 11.89 0.56 -12.35
CA ALA A 137 12.78 1.01 -13.42
C ALA A 137 12.00 1.37 -14.69
N THR A 138 11.03 0.52 -15.09
CA THR A 138 10.15 0.79 -16.22
C THR A 138 9.37 2.09 -16.03
N LEU A 139 8.80 2.32 -14.83
CA LEU A 139 8.01 3.52 -14.54
C LEU A 139 8.88 4.76 -14.36
N ALA A 140 10.07 4.63 -13.79
CA ALA A 140 11.05 5.72 -13.67
C ALA A 140 11.52 6.20 -15.04
N HIS A 141 11.64 5.30 -16.01
CA HIS A 141 12.01 5.65 -17.38
C HIS A 141 10.82 6.18 -18.20
N GLY A 142 9.65 5.51 -18.15
CA GLY A 142 8.57 5.68 -19.14
C GLY A 142 7.29 6.33 -18.64
N SER A 143 7.18 6.78 -17.38
CA SER A 143 5.95 7.37 -16.84
C SER A 143 6.00 8.89 -16.72
N LYS A 144 4.85 9.55 -16.48
CA LYS A 144 4.80 10.99 -16.16
C LYS A 144 5.33 11.30 -14.74
N ARG A 145 5.51 10.31 -13.89
CA ARG A 145 5.97 10.43 -12.49
C ARG A 145 7.40 9.87 -12.33
N LYS A 146 8.29 10.15 -13.29
CA LYS A 146 9.65 9.59 -13.37
C LYS A 146 10.41 9.73 -12.05
N ASP A 147 10.46 10.93 -11.49
CA ASP A 147 11.23 11.23 -10.27
C ASP A 147 10.69 10.51 -9.05
N TYR A 148 9.38 10.35 -8.94
CA TYR A 148 8.77 9.57 -7.87
C TYR A 148 9.21 8.10 -7.94
N PHE A 149 9.06 7.47 -9.12
CA PHE A 149 9.44 6.07 -9.27
C PHE A 149 10.95 5.84 -9.22
N ARG A 150 11.76 6.83 -9.64
CA ARG A 150 13.22 6.79 -9.48
C ARG A 150 13.62 6.74 -8.00
N ARG A 151 13.04 7.59 -7.16
CA ARG A 151 13.28 7.56 -5.71
C ARG A 151 12.87 6.23 -5.08
N GLU A 152 11.68 5.72 -5.44
CA GLU A 152 11.22 4.40 -4.95
C GLU A 152 12.18 3.28 -5.39
N LEU A 153 12.70 3.34 -6.61
CA LEU A 153 13.65 2.37 -7.14
C LEU A 153 14.97 2.38 -6.35
N LEU A 154 15.53 3.53 -6.08
CA LEU A 154 16.77 3.64 -5.29
C LEU A 154 16.60 3.05 -3.88
N VAL A 155 15.46 3.32 -3.24
CA VAL A 155 15.14 2.69 -1.95
C VAL A 155 14.96 1.17 -2.09
N ALA A 156 14.32 0.68 -3.15
CA ALA A 156 14.21 -0.76 -3.41
C ALA A 156 15.58 -1.44 -3.57
N LEU A 157 16.52 -0.78 -4.26
CA LEU A 157 17.89 -1.26 -4.40
C LEU A 157 18.63 -1.28 -3.05
N HIS A 158 18.40 -0.28 -2.20
CA HIS A 158 18.97 -0.23 -0.86
C HIS A 158 18.42 -1.38 0.04
N ILE A 159 17.13 -1.67 -0.01
CA ILE A 159 16.50 -2.80 0.69
C ILE A 159 17.15 -4.13 0.29
N LEU A 160 17.42 -4.31 -1.01
CA LEU A 160 18.13 -5.49 -1.52
C LEU A 160 19.59 -5.54 -1.02
N ASP A 161 20.25 -4.39 -0.99
CA ASP A 161 21.63 -4.28 -0.54
C ASP A 161 21.77 -4.62 0.96
N GLN A 162 20.77 -4.28 1.77
CA GLN A 162 20.70 -4.65 3.19
C GLN A 162 20.43 -6.15 3.39
N GLY A 163 20.03 -6.90 2.36
CA GLY A 163 19.82 -8.35 2.44
C GLY A 163 18.46 -8.77 3.04
N HIS A 164 17.51 -7.83 3.19
CA HIS A 164 16.21 -8.13 3.77
C HIS A 164 15.38 -9.10 2.93
N ILE A 165 15.62 -9.15 1.62
CA ILE A 165 14.94 -10.06 0.69
C ILE A 165 15.87 -10.41 -0.48
N HIS A 166 15.80 -11.64 -0.98
CA HIS A 166 16.52 -12.02 -2.19
C HIS A 166 15.90 -11.36 -3.42
N PRO A 167 16.71 -10.87 -4.41
CA PRO A 167 16.20 -10.18 -5.60
C PRO A 167 15.08 -10.91 -6.34
N SER A 168 15.17 -12.23 -6.50
CA SER A 168 14.13 -13.04 -7.15
C SER A 168 12.83 -13.16 -6.37
N LYS A 169 12.83 -12.82 -5.09
CA LYS A 169 11.67 -12.85 -4.19
C LYS A 169 11.07 -11.46 -3.93
N MET A 170 11.75 -10.38 -4.35
CA MET A 170 11.20 -9.02 -4.26
C MET A 170 10.11 -8.83 -5.31
N LEU A 171 8.99 -9.51 -5.09
CA LEU A 171 7.80 -9.44 -5.93
C LEU A 171 6.76 -8.51 -5.31
N GLY A 172 5.92 -7.94 -6.16
CA GLY A 172 4.88 -7.02 -5.73
C GLY A 172 3.92 -6.63 -6.84
N SER A 173 3.23 -5.51 -6.66
CA SER A 173 2.34 -4.97 -7.68
C SER A 173 3.11 -4.43 -8.88
N TRP A 174 2.41 -4.23 -9.99
CA TRP A 174 2.98 -3.58 -11.19
C TRP A 174 3.49 -2.16 -10.94
N ALA A 175 3.02 -1.50 -9.86
CA ALA A 175 3.42 -0.15 -9.49
C ALA A 175 4.50 -0.12 -8.39
N GLY A 176 5.02 -1.27 -7.95
CA GLY A 176 6.12 -1.38 -7.00
C GLY A 176 5.70 -1.51 -5.53
N ALA A 177 4.41 -1.70 -5.22
CA ALA A 177 3.99 -2.02 -3.86
C ALA A 177 4.38 -3.46 -3.51
N MET A 178 4.93 -3.69 -2.30
CA MET A 178 5.69 -4.88 -1.92
C MET A 178 5.03 -5.68 -0.80
N GLY A 179 5.15 -7.00 -0.90
CA GLY A 179 4.85 -7.94 0.17
C GLY A 179 3.38 -7.93 0.61
N GLN A 180 3.10 -8.52 1.76
CA GLN A 180 1.74 -8.65 2.29
C GLN A 180 1.14 -7.32 2.75
N CYS A 181 1.99 -6.35 3.11
CA CYS A 181 1.58 -5.00 3.51
C CYS A 181 1.32 -4.07 2.32
N GLN A 182 1.73 -4.44 1.10
CA GLN A 182 1.70 -3.58 -0.09
C GLN A 182 2.37 -2.21 0.14
N PHE A 183 3.49 -2.22 0.89
CA PHE A 183 4.29 -1.02 1.10
C PHE A 183 5.04 -0.62 -0.18
N MET A 184 5.05 0.66 -0.49
CA MET A 184 6.06 1.21 -1.39
C MET A 184 7.44 1.13 -0.72
N PRO A 185 8.55 1.03 -1.47
CA PRO A 185 9.90 0.95 -0.90
C PRO A 185 10.19 2.01 0.16
N TRP A 186 9.81 3.26 -0.07
CA TRP A 186 9.95 4.34 0.91
C TRP A 186 9.18 4.09 2.22
N SER A 187 7.97 3.51 2.12
CA SER A 187 7.17 3.15 3.30
C SER A 187 7.81 1.99 4.06
N TYR A 188 8.32 1.00 3.33
CA TYR A 188 9.06 -0.12 3.90
C TYR A 188 10.28 0.34 4.68
N ASP A 189 11.13 1.16 4.06
CA ASP A 189 12.37 1.65 4.68
C ASP A 189 12.12 2.31 6.03
N ARG A 190 11.02 3.03 6.16
CA ARG A 190 10.68 3.81 7.36
C ARG A 190 9.80 3.07 8.36
N ARG A 191 9.10 2.01 7.96
CA ARG A 191 8.00 1.43 8.76
C ARG A 191 8.06 -0.08 8.91
N ALA A 192 8.80 -0.79 8.05
CA ALA A 192 8.96 -2.22 8.21
C ALA A 192 9.76 -2.53 9.49
N ILE A 193 9.30 -3.52 10.24
CA ILE A 193 9.86 -3.97 11.51
C ILE A 193 10.34 -5.40 11.34
N ASP A 194 11.50 -5.71 11.91
CA ASP A 194 12.00 -7.03 12.20
C ASP A 194 11.51 -7.38 13.61
N PHE A 195 10.36 -8.05 13.69
CA PHE A 195 9.69 -8.30 14.97
C PHE A 195 10.12 -9.60 15.62
N ASP A 196 10.53 -10.60 14.85
CA ASP A 196 11.08 -11.85 15.34
C ASP A 196 12.60 -11.82 15.58
N GLN A 197 13.24 -10.68 15.23
CA GLN A 197 14.66 -10.38 15.45
C GLN A 197 15.62 -11.35 14.71
N ASP A 198 15.20 -11.82 13.52
CA ASP A 198 16.04 -12.67 12.67
C ASP A 198 17.08 -11.87 11.84
N GLY A 199 17.10 -10.55 11.96
CA GLY A 199 17.96 -9.62 11.22
C GLY A 199 17.35 -9.15 9.90
N ARG A 200 16.09 -9.49 9.58
CA ARG A 200 15.39 -9.12 8.36
C ARG A 200 14.07 -8.45 8.68
N ARG A 201 13.64 -7.59 7.81
CA ARG A 201 12.29 -6.99 7.84
C ARG A 201 11.44 -7.65 6.76
N ASP A 202 11.08 -8.94 6.95
CA ASP A 202 10.45 -9.76 5.92
C ASP A 202 8.93 -9.60 5.88
N ILE A 203 8.45 -8.58 5.17
CA ILE A 203 7.01 -8.36 4.94
C ILE A 203 6.38 -9.29 3.89
N TRP A 204 7.14 -10.24 3.32
CA TRP A 204 6.64 -11.20 2.32
C TRP A 204 6.25 -12.54 2.95
N PHE A 205 7.07 -13.07 3.86
CA PHE A 205 6.93 -14.45 4.35
C PHE A 205 6.81 -14.56 5.86
N THR A 206 7.27 -13.57 6.64
CA THR A 206 7.26 -13.60 8.10
C THR A 206 6.05 -12.86 8.67
N GLN A 207 5.08 -13.59 9.26
CA GLN A 207 3.84 -13.00 9.77
C GLN A 207 4.08 -11.99 10.89
N ALA A 208 5.10 -12.22 11.73
CA ALA A 208 5.47 -11.31 12.81
C ALA A 208 5.83 -9.92 12.26
N ASP A 209 6.67 -9.87 11.24
CA ASP A 209 7.10 -8.65 10.59
C ASP A 209 5.95 -7.96 9.84
N VAL A 210 5.11 -8.75 9.18
CA VAL A 210 3.92 -8.23 8.47
C VAL A 210 3.01 -7.48 9.44
N PHE A 211 2.64 -8.09 10.57
CA PHE A 211 1.72 -7.50 11.52
C PHE A 211 2.33 -6.31 12.24
N ALA A 212 3.59 -6.43 12.69
CA ALA A 212 4.31 -5.35 13.32
C ALA A 212 4.52 -4.16 12.38
N SER A 213 4.85 -4.41 11.11
CA SER A 213 5.02 -3.35 10.11
C SER A 213 3.73 -2.58 9.85
N ILE A 214 2.58 -3.28 9.72
CA ILE A 214 1.26 -2.64 9.60
C ILE A 214 0.96 -1.79 10.83
N ALA A 215 1.16 -2.34 12.03
CA ALA A 215 0.90 -1.66 13.29
C ALA A 215 1.82 -0.45 13.49
N ASN A 216 3.12 -0.61 13.24
CA ASN A 216 4.09 0.49 13.32
C ASN A 216 3.75 1.64 12.35
N TYR A 217 3.31 1.32 11.13
CA TYR A 217 2.86 2.36 10.22
C TYR A 217 1.72 3.17 10.83
N LEU A 218 0.66 2.52 11.31
CA LEU A 218 -0.51 3.19 11.89
C LEU A 218 -0.13 4.01 13.13
N ALA A 219 0.64 3.43 14.06
CA ALA A 219 1.12 4.09 15.27
C ALA A 219 1.93 5.34 14.94
N ALA A 220 2.89 5.23 14.04
CA ALA A 220 3.79 6.31 13.65
C ALA A 220 3.09 7.48 12.95
N VAL A 221 1.90 7.26 12.38
CA VAL A 221 1.11 8.34 11.76
C VAL A 221 -0.05 8.82 12.64
N GLY A 222 -0.10 8.40 13.92
CA GLY A 222 -0.95 8.97 14.95
C GLY A 222 -2.18 8.17 15.32
N TRP A 223 -2.12 6.82 15.21
CA TRP A 223 -3.21 5.95 15.66
C TRP A 223 -3.53 6.14 17.16
N LYS A 224 -4.79 6.18 17.48
CA LYS A 224 -5.33 6.26 18.85
C LYS A 224 -5.85 4.88 19.27
N ASN A 225 -5.22 4.27 20.28
CA ASN A 225 -5.55 2.91 20.73
C ASN A 225 -6.96 2.79 21.35
N ASP A 226 -7.46 3.86 21.93
CA ASP A 226 -8.76 3.95 22.61
C ASP A 226 -9.92 4.32 21.67
N GLN A 227 -9.65 4.59 20.39
CA GLN A 227 -10.64 4.98 19.39
C GLN A 227 -10.82 3.93 18.30
N THR A 228 -12.02 3.88 17.73
CA THR A 228 -12.27 3.23 16.43
C THR A 228 -12.10 4.23 15.29
N TRP A 229 -12.40 3.83 14.06
CA TRP A 229 -12.31 4.68 12.88
C TRP A 229 -13.49 5.64 12.70
N GLY A 230 -14.71 5.20 13.07
CA GLY A 230 -15.95 5.92 12.83
C GLY A 230 -17.14 4.98 12.84
N ARG A 231 -18.23 5.46 12.28
CA ARG A 231 -19.47 4.68 12.07
C ARG A 231 -20.38 5.32 11.04
N GLU A 232 -21.17 4.51 10.37
CA GLU A 232 -22.29 5.00 9.57
C GLU A 232 -23.42 5.52 10.47
N VAL A 233 -24.08 6.60 10.04
CA VAL A 233 -25.12 7.28 10.79
C VAL A 233 -26.30 7.66 9.90
N THR A 234 -27.47 7.84 10.53
CA THR A 234 -28.63 8.49 9.93
C THR A 234 -28.68 9.95 10.34
N LEU A 235 -29.08 10.80 9.41
CA LEU A 235 -29.27 12.22 9.63
C LEU A 235 -30.78 12.52 9.69
N PRO A 236 -31.23 13.54 10.46
CA PRO A 236 -32.62 13.95 10.46
C PRO A 236 -33.02 14.53 9.08
N PRO A 237 -34.31 14.55 8.71
CA PRO A 237 -34.78 15.01 7.40
C PRO A 237 -34.31 16.42 7.02
N ASN A 238 -34.27 17.34 7.99
CA ASN A 238 -33.89 18.74 7.79
C ASN A 238 -32.45 19.02 8.25
N PHE A 239 -31.55 18.08 8.05
CA PHE A 239 -30.15 18.24 8.48
C PHE A 239 -29.47 19.36 7.70
N ASN A 240 -28.88 20.34 8.44
CA ASN A 240 -28.13 21.42 7.81
C ASN A 240 -26.80 20.90 7.25
N SER A 241 -26.65 20.96 5.93
CA SER A 241 -25.45 20.50 5.21
C SER A 241 -24.17 21.30 5.55
N GLU A 242 -24.27 22.49 6.13
CA GLU A 242 -23.12 23.27 6.61
C GLU A 242 -22.32 22.57 7.71
N PHE A 243 -22.93 21.61 8.41
CA PHE A 243 -22.22 20.78 9.38
C PHE A 243 -21.35 19.67 8.72
N THR A 244 -21.47 19.45 7.41
CA THR A 244 -20.60 18.50 6.70
C THR A 244 -19.13 18.96 6.82
N ASN A 245 -18.24 18.03 7.17
CA ASN A 245 -16.82 18.24 7.45
C ASN A 245 -16.51 19.03 8.77
N LYS A 246 -17.51 19.47 9.51
CA LYS A 246 -17.27 20.03 10.86
C LYS A 246 -16.91 18.89 11.83
N LYS A 247 -16.04 19.21 12.78
CA LYS A 247 -15.66 18.31 13.89
C LYS A 247 -16.30 18.84 15.17
N MET A 248 -17.11 18.02 15.83
CA MET A 248 -17.86 18.37 17.05
C MET A 248 -17.92 17.16 17.98
N ALA A 249 -18.26 17.39 19.26
CA ALA A 249 -18.46 16.32 20.22
C ALA A 249 -19.62 15.38 19.82
N LEU A 250 -19.52 14.11 20.17
CA LEU A 250 -20.58 13.13 19.87
C LEU A 250 -21.94 13.56 20.46
N GLN A 251 -21.93 14.21 21.64
CA GLN A 251 -23.15 14.71 22.26
C GLN A 251 -23.81 15.83 21.42
N GLU A 252 -23.03 16.70 20.81
CA GLU A 252 -23.56 17.75 19.93
C GLU A 252 -24.20 17.14 18.69
N TRP A 253 -23.53 16.15 18.06
CA TRP A 253 -24.13 15.39 16.96
C TRP A 253 -25.44 14.72 17.36
N GLN A 254 -25.49 14.14 18.56
CA GLN A 254 -26.71 13.56 19.12
C GLN A 254 -27.84 14.60 19.26
N ASN A 255 -27.52 15.81 19.73
CA ASN A 255 -28.48 16.93 19.91
C ASN A 255 -29.00 17.41 18.54
N TYR A 256 -28.17 17.40 17.49
CA TYR A 256 -28.60 17.69 16.12
C TYR A 256 -29.41 16.55 15.48
N GLY A 257 -29.80 15.54 16.24
CA GLY A 257 -30.63 14.45 15.75
C GLY A 257 -29.89 13.33 15.00
N VAL A 258 -28.56 13.37 14.95
CA VAL A 258 -27.77 12.28 14.35
C VAL A 258 -27.87 11.01 15.20
N ARG A 259 -28.11 9.87 14.56
CA ARG A 259 -28.32 8.57 15.22
C ARG A 259 -27.45 7.49 14.58
N ARG A 260 -27.23 6.39 15.27
CA ARG A 260 -26.67 5.18 14.66
C ARG A 260 -27.60 4.70 13.54
N LEU A 261 -27.09 3.91 12.62
CA LEU A 261 -27.86 3.38 11.50
C LEU A 261 -29.13 2.62 11.92
N ASN A 262 -29.15 1.99 13.10
CA ASN A 262 -30.31 1.33 13.69
C ASN A 262 -31.25 2.27 14.48
N GLY A 263 -31.06 3.59 14.37
CA GLY A 263 -31.87 4.60 15.04
C GLY A 263 -31.52 4.83 16.53
N THR A 264 -30.64 4.04 17.13
CA THR A 264 -30.26 4.21 18.53
C THR A 264 -29.33 5.41 18.75
N ALA A 265 -29.20 5.84 20.01
CA ALA A 265 -28.34 6.95 20.42
C ALA A 265 -26.86 6.71 20.07
N LEU A 266 -26.13 7.78 19.81
CA LEU A 266 -24.67 7.74 19.69
C LEU A 266 -24.03 7.34 21.03
N PRO A 267 -22.77 6.83 21.04
CA PRO A 267 -22.07 6.55 22.29
C PRO A 267 -21.87 7.81 23.15
N THR A 268 -21.90 7.62 24.46
CA THR A 268 -21.70 8.70 25.44
C THR A 268 -20.23 9.08 25.68
N ARG A 269 -19.30 8.61 24.84
CA ARG A 269 -17.87 8.93 24.99
C ARG A 269 -17.58 10.41 24.70
N LYS A 270 -16.71 11.01 25.51
CA LYS A 270 -16.20 12.38 25.32
C LYS A 270 -15.13 12.40 24.22
N ILE A 271 -15.55 12.21 22.98
CA ILE A 271 -14.70 12.30 21.79
C ILE A 271 -15.38 13.16 20.74
N GLU A 272 -14.58 13.77 19.88
CA GLU A 272 -15.07 14.51 18.74
C GLU A 272 -15.16 13.59 17.51
N ALA A 273 -16.11 13.90 16.64
CA ALA A 273 -16.28 13.24 15.35
C ALA A 273 -16.47 14.28 14.26
N LYS A 274 -16.01 13.94 13.07
CA LYS A 274 -16.26 14.72 11.86
C LYS A 274 -17.33 14.02 11.04
N LEU A 275 -18.35 14.75 10.60
CA LEU A 275 -19.33 14.25 9.68
C LEU A 275 -18.76 14.29 8.25
N ILE A 276 -18.74 13.14 7.58
CA ILE A 276 -18.38 13.05 6.16
C ILE A 276 -19.52 12.47 5.33
N ARG A 277 -19.63 12.96 4.10
CA ARG A 277 -20.54 12.44 3.05
C ARG A 277 -19.72 12.24 1.79
N PRO A 278 -19.05 11.08 1.63
CA PRO A 278 -18.17 10.86 0.49
C PRO A 278 -18.93 10.95 -0.83
N THR A 279 -18.29 11.47 -1.85
CA THR A 279 -18.82 11.45 -3.24
C THR A 279 -19.10 10.00 -3.64
N ASN A 280 -20.20 9.77 -4.38
CA ASN A 280 -20.67 8.44 -4.80
C ASN A 280 -20.98 7.48 -3.63
N ALA A 281 -21.30 8.00 -2.44
CA ALA A 281 -21.72 7.20 -1.29
C ALA A 281 -23.25 6.98 -1.24
N ASN A 282 -23.98 7.29 -2.29
CA ASN A 282 -25.45 7.14 -2.40
C ASN A 282 -26.20 7.73 -1.20
N GLY A 283 -25.78 8.93 -0.75
CA GLY A 283 -26.37 9.65 0.39
C GLY A 283 -25.94 9.13 1.76
N ARG A 284 -25.10 8.09 1.85
CA ARG A 284 -24.60 7.57 3.14
C ARG A 284 -23.75 8.61 3.86
N SER A 285 -23.89 8.64 5.17
CA SER A 285 -23.20 9.59 6.05
C SER A 285 -22.45 8.86 7.15
N PHE A 286 -21.30 9.37 7.52
CA PHE A 286 -20.45 8.76 8.52
C PHE A 286 -19.95 9.79 9.52
N LEU A 287 -20.01 9.47 10.82
CA LEU A 287 -19.21 10.14 11.83
C LEU A 287 -17.88 9.42 11.94
N VAL A 288 -16.80 10.14 11.68
CA VAL A 288 -15.43 9.58 11.67
C VAL A 288 -14.59 10.23 12.77
N TYR A 289 -13.68 9.43 13.34
CA TYR A 289 -12.78 9.82 14.42
C TYR A 289 -11.36 10.00 13.88
N ASP A 290 -10.40 10.38 14.74
CA ASP A 290 -9.03 10.67 14.34
C ASP A 290 -8.36 9.47 13.59
N ASN A 291 -8.69 8.24 13.98
CA ASN A 291 -8.17 7.05 13.30
C ASN A 291 -8.61 6.91 11.82
N TYR A 292 -9.70 7.57 11.44
CA TYR A 292 -10.07 7.64 10.03
C TYR A 292 -9.06 8.45 9.20
N ASP A 293 -8.58 9.57 9.76
CA ASP A 293 -7.57 10.37 9.10
C ASP A 293 -6.21 9.63 9.03
N VAL A 294 -5.93 8.75 10.00
CA VAL A 294 -4.79 7.82 9.95
C VAL A 294 -4.93 6.81 8.80
N LEU A 295 -6.12 6.23 8.60
CA LEU A 295 -6.37 5.35 7.45
C LEU A 295 -6.23 6.08 6.11
N LEU A 296 -6.58 7.38 6.05
CA LEU A 296 -6.37 8.20 4.85
C LEU A 296 -4.88 8.51 4.58
N LYS A 297 -4.01 8.45 5.60
CA LYS A 297 -2.55 8.54 5.40
C LYS A 297 -1.99 7.27 4.79
N TRP A 298 -2.58 6.11 5.08
CA TRP A 298 -2.26 4.85 4.42
C TRP A 298 -2.67 4.88 2.95
N ASN A 299 -3.93 5.21 2.70
CA ASN A 299 -4.47 5.35 1.35
C ASN A 299 -5.49 6.50 1.31
N ARG A 300 -5.27 7.49 0.44
CA ARG A 300 -6.06 8.74 0.37
C ARG A 300 -7.50 8.55 -0.14
N SER A 301 -7.95 7.31 -0.30
CA SER A 301 -9.32 7.00 -0.74
C SER A 301 -10.28 6.91 0.45
N HIS A 302 -11.32 7.74 0.46
CA HIS A 302 -12.42 7.62 1.41
C HIS A 302 -13.10 6.24 1.37
N HIS A 303 -13.27 5.67 0.18
CA HIS A 303 -13.85 4.32 0.01
C HIS A 303 -12.98 3.26 0.66
N PHE A 304 -11.65 3.37 0.51
CA PHE A 304 -10.70 2.47 1.16
C PHE A 304 -10.79 2.57 2.69
N ALA A 305 -10.70 3.77 3.25
CA ALA A 305 -10.73 3.97 4.69
C ALA A 305 -12.03 3.45 5.33
N ILE A 306 -13.19 3.69 4.69
CA ILE A 306 -14.49 3.16 5.11
C ILE A 306 -14.52 1.63 5.00
N ALA A 307 -13.95 1.05 3.94
CA ALA A 307 -13.92 -0.40 3.78
C ALA A 307 -13.05 -1.08 4.85
N ILE A 308 -11.87 -0.52 5.16
CA ILE A 308 -11.01 -1.02 6.24
C ILE A 308 -11.75 -0.95 7.58
N GLY A 309 -12.33 0.20 7.91
CA GLY A 309 -13.09 0.37 9.14
C GLY A 309 -14.27 -0.59 9.24
N THR A 310 -15.05 -0.75 8.16
CA THR A 310 -16.18 -1.66 8.09
C THR A 310 -15.73 -3.13 8.22
N LEU A 311 -14.65 -3.51 7.54
CA LEU A 311 -14.08 -4.86 7.67
C LEU A 311 -13.61 -5.11 9.11
N ALA A 312 -12.85 -4.19 9.70
CA ALA A 312 -12.38 -4.30 11.08
C ALA A 312 -13.53 -4.44 12.09
N ASP A 313 -14.67 -3.77 11.85
CA ASP A 313 -15.85 -3.93 12.71
C ASP A 313 -16.51 -5.30 12.55
N ARG A 314 -16.48 -5.91 11.36
CA ARG A 314 -16.99 -7.25 11.09
C ARG A 314 -16.06 -8.37 11.56
N LEU A 315 -14.78 -8.07 11.81
CA LEU A 315 -13.82 -9.03 12.37
C LEU A 315 -13.96 -9.19 13.90
N ARG A 316 -14.72 -8.34 14.58
CA ARG A 316 -14.99 -8.54 16.02
C ARG A 316 -15.65 -9.91 16.24
N PRO A 317 -15.25 -10.65 17.29
CA PRO A 317 -15.99 -11.85 17.67
C PRO A 317 -17.46 -11.50 17.88
N SER A 318 -18.36 -12.29 17.32
CA SER A 318 -19.77 -12.15 17.65
C SER A 318 -19.94 -12.42 19.14
N SER A 319 -20.61 -11.52 19.86
CA SER A 319 -20.93 -11.69 21.30
C SER A 319 -21.62 -13.03 21.64
N VAL A 320 -22.17 -13.70 20.65
CA VAL A 320 -22.78 -15.04 20.76
C VAL A 320 -21.74 -16.16 20.99
N LEU A 321 -20.45 -15.97 20.60
CA LEU A 321 -19.40 -16.97 20.84
C LEU A 321 -18.80 -16.89 22.25
N LEU A 322 -18.89 -15.73 22.91
CA LEU A 322 -18.42 -15.56 24.29
C LEU A 322 -19.32 -16.23 25.34
N LEU A 323 -20.59 -16.53 25.00
CA LEU A 323 -21.54 -17.19 25.89
C LEU A 323 -21.50 -18.73 25.79
N LYS A 324 -20.73 -19.32 24.88
CA LYS A 324 -20.56 -20.76 24.74
C LYS A 324 -19.35 -21.34 25.47
N ASN A 325 -18.51 -20.50 26.05
CA ASN A 325 -17.31 -20.93 26.79
C ASN A 325 -17.33 -20.47 28.27
N GLN A 326 -18.50 -20.20 28.81
CA GLN A 326 -18.73 -20.08 30.28
C GLN A 326 -19.53 -21.24 30.82
#